data_666acbc1ede6dba68fd1c1574c912baa
#
_entry.id   666acbc1ede6dba68fd1c1574c912baa
#
_cell.length_a   1.000
_cell.length_b   1.000
_cell.length_c   1.000
_cell.angle_alpha   90.00
_cell.angle_beta   90.00
_cell.angle_gamma   90.00
#
_symmetry.space_group_name_H-M   'P 1'
#
loop_
_entity.id
_entity.type
_entity.pdbx_description
1 polymer ?
#
loop_
_entity_poly.entity_id
_entity_poly.type
_entity_poly.pdbx_seq_one_letter_code
_entity_poly.pdbx_strand_id
1 'polypeptide(L)'
;MAGTAEVVTSMEKLPGVTYQVLVPNEKGLENVLSLLAAHPDNPPVDEIAVFTAATDAFSLANTNATVTDSLKRLAPVVLSALERGIRVRGYVSVVITCPYGGKVDYRNVRDVTKELLDMGCYEVSLGDTTGTGNPTSVGEMLSVTLGANPVEKLAGHVCSQSTSRRRPSHLFFQFHDTFGMGVANSMAALSAGIRTLDSSIGGLGGCPYSPGATGNVATEDILYALQDSPYSAPGDLEALVDVGFWISEKLGRDNYSRVAKAIRARRKRDHQTQPGPRL
;
A
#
# COMPACT_ATOMS: atom_id res chain seq x y z
N MET A 1 -16.57 -5.53 -5.89
CA MET A 1 -16.38 -4.21 -5.24
C MET A 1 -17.57 -3.32 -5.59
N ALA A 2 -18.72 -3.63 -5.00
CA ALA A 2 -19.89 -2.79 -5.12
C ALA A 2 -19.63 -1.46 -4.38
N GLY A 3 -20.11 -0.33 -4.93
CA GLY A 3 -20.01 0.98 -4.30
C GLY A 3 -18.72 1.78 -4.57
N THR A 4 -17.71 1.24 -5.27
CA THR A 4 -16.48 2.00 -5.54
C THR A 4 -16.74 3.30 -6.30
N ALA A 5 -17.59 3.27 -7.32
CA ALA A 5 -17.94 4.45 -8.11
C ALA A 5 -18.58 5.54 -7.23
N GLU A 6 -19.54 5.15 -6.38
CA GLU A 6 -20.22 6.06 -5.45
C GLU A 6 -19.21 6.70 -4.48
N VAL A 7 -18.31 5.92 -3.90
CA VAL A 7 -17.29 6.43 -2.97
C VAL A 7 -16.41 7.46 -3.66
N VAL A 8 -15.79 7.13 -4.81
CA VAL A 8 -14.82 8.04 -5.45
C VAL A 8 -15.47 9.30 -6.05
N THR A 9 -16.76 9.26 -6.37
CA THR A 9 -17.49 10.44 -6.87
C THR A 9 -18.07 11.32 -5.77
N SER A 10 -18.29 10.76 -4.56
CA SER A 10 -18.87 11.50 -3.44
C SER A 10 -17.84 12.13 -2.50
N MET A 11 -16.57 11.67 -2.56
CA MET A 11 -15.54 12.22 -1.67
C MET A 11 -14.94 13.51 -2.23
N GLU A 12 -14.62 14.43 -1.32
CA GLU A 12 -13.89 15.64 -1.65
C GLU A 12 -12.43 15.29 -2.01
N LYS A 13 -11.94 15.83 -3.13
CA LYS A 13 -10.55 15.68 -3.56
C LYS A 13 -9.69 16.79 -2.94
N LEU A 14 -8.65 16.36 -2.23
CA LEU A 14 -7.70 17.27 -1.61
C LEU A 14 -6.50 17.55 -2.53
N PRO A 15 -5.98 18.78 -2.60
CA PRO A 15 -4.78 19.10 -3.35
C PRO A 15 -3.57 18.27 -2.89
N GLY A 16 -2.81 17.74 -3.84
CA GLY A 16 -1.61 16.94 -3.56
C GLY A 16 -1.87 15.50 -3.14
N VAL A 17 -3.13 15.04 -3.13
CA VAL A 17 -3.52 13.67 -2.89
C VAL A 17 -3.87 12.98 -4.21
N THR A 18 -3.31 11.80 -4.45
CA THR A 18 -3.60 10.97 -5.63
C THR A 18 -4.62 9.90 -5.26
N TYR A 19 -5.69 9.81 -6.03
CA TYR A 19 -6.79 8.89 -5.79
C TYR A 19 -6.70 7.70 -6.75
N GLN A 20 -6.40 6.52 -6.18
CA GLN A 20 -6.17 5.29 -6.90
C GLN A 20 -7.34 4.32 -6.76
N VAL A 21 -7.65 3.59 -7.82
CA VAL A 21 -8.61 2.47 -7.78
C VAL A 21 -8.01 1.19 -8.34
N LEU A 22 -8.42 0.06 -7.77
CA LEU A 22 -8.00 -1.26 -8.23
C LEU A 22 -8.76 -1.66 -9.50
N VAL A 23 -8.01 -2.04 -10.53
CA VAL A 23 -8.51 -2.50 -11.84
C VAL A 23 -7.96 -3.89 -12.14
N PRO A 24 -8.71 -4.96 -11.87
CA PRO A 24 -8.22 -6.33 -12.00
C PRO A 24 -8.23 -6.88 -13.44
N ASN A 25 -8.94 -6.23 -14.36
CA ASN A 25 -9.15 -6.69 -15.73
C ASN A 25 -9.71 -5.58 -16.63
N GLU A 26 -9.88 -5.88 -17.93
CA GLU A 26 -10.40 -4.95 -18.92
C GLU A 26 -11.77 -4.38 -18.55
N LYS A 27 -12.68 -5.20 -17.99
CA LYS A 27 -14.00 -4.72 -17.55
C LYS A 27 -13.90 -3.68 -16.44
N GLY A 28 -12.94 -3.86 -15.52
CA GLY A 28 -12.62 -2.86 -14.49
C GLY A 28 -12.12 -1.55 -15.12
N LEU A 29 -11.29 -1.64 -16.13
CA LEU A 29 -10.81 -0.45 -16.87
C LEU A 29 -11.94 0.27 -17.60
N GLU A 30 -12.80 -0.45 -18.31
CA GLU A 30 -13.98 0.14 -18.97
C GLU A 30 -14.86 0.93 -17.99
N ASN A 31 -15.08 0.38 -16.79
CA ASN A 31 -15.85 1.07 -15.76
C ASN A 31 -15.17 2.37 -15.30
N VAL A 32 -13.84 2.37 -15.13
CA VAL A 32 -13.08 3.59 -14.80
C VAL A 32 -13.15 4.60 -15.92
N LEU A 33 -12.95 4.19 -17.17
CA LEU A 33 -13.03 5.07 -18.33
C LEU A 33 -14.42 5.71 -18.49
N SER A 34 -15.47 4.94 -18.27
CA SER A 34 -16.85 5.44 -18.28
C SER A 34 -17.07 6.48 -17.18
N LEU A 35 -16.50 6.24 -15.99
CA LEU A 35 -16.59 7.15 -14.86
C LEU A 35 -15.84 8.47 -15.13
N LEU A 36 -14.63 8.39 -15.70
CA LEU A 36 -13.85 9.57 -16.09
C LEU A 36 -14.54 10.38 -17.18
N ALA A 37 -15.14 9.72 -18.17
CA ALA A 37 -15.91 10.38 -19.23
C ALA A 37 -17.17 11.11 -18.71
N ALA A 38 -17.76 10.61 -17.63
CA ALA A 38 -18.90 11.25 -16.97
C ALA A 38 -18.52 12.48 -16.12
N HIS A 39 -17.23 12.63 -15.76
CA HIS A 39 -16.74 13.70 -14.88
C HIS A 39 -15.48 14.37 -15.46
N PRO A 40 -15.57 15.01 -16.65
CA PRO A 40 -14.38 15.54 -17.35
C PRO A 40 -13.70 16.70 -16.59
N ASP A 41 -14.47 17.53 -15.90
CA ASP A 41 -13.97 18.72 -15.22
C ASP A 41 -13.39 18.42 -13.82
N ASN A 42 -13.79 17.30 -13.21
CA ASN A 42 -13.31 16.86 -11.91
C ASN A 42 -13.19 15.32 -11.89
N PRO A 43 -12.16 14.77 -12.54
CA PRO A 43 -12.00 13.32 -12.64
C PRO A 43 -11.85 12.68 -11.25
N PRO A 44 -12.70 11.70 -10.90
CA PRO A 44 -12.73 11.13 -9.55
C PRO A 44 -11.56 10.19 -9.27
N VAL A 45 -10.83 9.76 -10.30
CA VAL A 45 -9.71 8.82 -10.23
C VAL A 45 -8.51 9.41 -10.94
N ASP A 46 -7.33 9.36 -10.34
CA ASP A 46 -6.09 9.89 -10.91
C ASP A 46 -5.21 8.79 -11.50
N GLU A 47 -5.29 7.58 -10.94
CA GLU A 47 -4.47 6.44 -11.38
C GLU A 47 -5.17 5.11 -11.08
N ILE A 48 -4.71 4.05 -11.72
CA ILE A 48 -5.20 2.70 -11.46
C ILE A 48 -4.11 1.81 -10.86
N ALA A 49 -4.56 0.79 -10.12
CA ALA A 49 -3.73 -0.28 -9.63
C ALA A 49 -4.07 -1.59 -10.33
N VAL A 50 -3.04 -2.35 -10.71
CA VAL A 50 -3.14 -3.74 -11.14
C VAL A 50 -2.38 -4.64 -10.18
N PHE A 51 -2.76 -5.90 -10.06
CA PHE A 51 -2.09 -6.82 -9.14
C PHE A 51 -1.88 -8.20 -9.73
N THR A 52 -0.83 -8.84 -9.28
CA THR A 52 -0.50 -10.25 -9.49
C THR A 52 0.15 -10.83 -8.23
N ALA A 53 0.80 -11.98 -8.32
CA ALA A 53 1.46 -12.62 -7.20
C ALA A 53 2.84 -13.16 -7.59
N ALA A 54 3.66 -13.46 -6.58
CA ALA A 54 4.97 -14.07 -6.79
C ALA A 54 4.92 -15.61 -6.97
N THR A 55 3.74 -16.23 -6.80
CA THR A 55 3.58 -17.69 -6.92
C THR A 55 2.31 -18.08 -7.66
N ASP A 56 2.40 -19.13 -8.47
CA ASP A 56 1.23 -19.69 -9.18
C ASP A 56 0.16 -20.18 -8.21
N ALA A 57 0.54 -20.80 -7.10
CA ALA A 57 -0.41 -21.30 -6.12
C ALA A 57 -1.32 -20.20 -5.58
N PHE A 58 -0.77 -19.02 -5.24
CA PHE A 58 -1.57 -17.88 -4.80
C PHE A 58 -2.35 -17.24 -5.95
N SER A 59 -1.73 -17.09 -7.11
CA SER A 59 -2.37 -16.52 -8.30
C SER A 59 -3.59 -17.33 -8.73
N LEU A 60 -3.48 -18.66 -8.76
CA LEU A 60 -4.59 -19.58 -9.06
C LEU A 60 -5.72 -19.46 -8.04
N ALA A 61 -5.41 -19.40 -6.74
CA ALA A 61 -6.41 -19.26 -5.68
C ALA A 61 -7.14 -17.90 -5.73
N ASN A 62 -6.43 -16.83 -6.09
CA ASN A 62 -6.95 -15.47 -6.05
C ASN A 62 -7.61 -15.03 -7.37
N THR A 63 -7.01 -15.37 -8.52
CA THR A 63 -7.42 -14.86 -9.83
C THR A 63 -7.77 -15.96 -10.85
N ASN A 64 -7.70 -17.22 -10.42
CA ASN A 64 -7.89 -18.40 -11.31
C ASN A 64 -7.00 -18.34 -12.58
N ALA A 65 -5.74 -17.94 -12.40
CA ALA A 65 -4.74 -17.86 -13.45
C ALA A 65 -3.34 -18.14 -12.88
N THR A 66 -2.44 -18.69 -13.69
CA THR A 66 -1.01 -18.71 -13.35
C THR A 66 -0.45 -17.29 -13.31
N VAL A 67 0.71 -17.09 -12.71
CA VAL A 67 1.40 -15.77 -12.72
C VAL A 67 1.59 -15.31 -14.17
N THR A 68 2.09 -16.19 -15.03
CA THR A 68 2.31 -15.90 -16.45
C THR A 68 1.02 -15.48 -17.16
N ASP A 69 -0.08 -16.19 -16.94
CA ASP A 69 -1.36 -15.85 -17.58
C ASP A 69 -1.98 -14.59 -16.96
N SER A 70 -1.78 -14.36 -15.66
CA SER A 70 -2.17 -13.12 -15.00
C SER A 70 -1.46 -11.92 -15.64
N LEU A 71 -0.15 -11.97 -15.82
CA LEU A 71 0.63 -10.92 -16.48
C LEU A 71 0.17 -10.68 -17.92
N LYS A 72 -0.09 -11.74 -18.71
CA LYS A 72 -0.64 -11.61 -20.08
C LYS A 72 -2.01 -10.92 -20.10
N ARG A 73 -2.88 -11.19 -19.12
CA ARG A 73 -4.20 -10.54 -18.99
C ARG A 73 -4.09 -9.07 -18.56
N LEU A 74 -3.05 -8.72 -17.79
CA LEU A 74 -2.83 -7.35 -17.33
C LEU A 74 -2.22 -6.46 -18.42
N ALA A 75 -1.40 -7.02 -19.32
CA ALA A 75 -0.71 -6.23 -20.36
C ALA A 75 -1.64 -5.34 -21.19
N PRO A 76 -2.78 -5.79 -21.76
CA PRO A 76 -3.70 -4.92 -22.49
C PRO A 76 -4.36 -3.86 -21.58
N VAL A 77 -4.62 -4.17 -20.30
CA VAL A 77 -5.18 -3.22 -19.33
C VAL A 77 -4.20 -2.08 -19.08
N VAL A 78 -2.94 -2.40 -18.82
CA VAL A 78 -1.87 -1.43 -18.58
C VAL A 78 -1.67 -0.55 -19.81
N LEU A 79 -1.49 -1.16 -20.99
CA LEU A 79 -1.28 -0.43 -22.24
C LEU A 79 -2.44 0.53 -22.53
N SER A 80 -3.67 0.05 -22.46
CA SER A 80 -4.87 0.86 -22.72
C SER A 80 -5.05 2.02 -21.73
N ALA A 81 -4.65 1.85 -20.47
CA ALA A 81 -4.64 2.93 -19.48
C ALA A 81 -3.57 3.99 -19.81
N LEU A 82 -2.35 3.55 -20.13
CA LEU A 82 -1.23 4.45 -20.48
C LEU A 82 -1.51 5.26 -21.75
N GLU A 83 -2.09 4.66 -22.79
CA GLU A 83 -2.51 5.35 -24.00
C GLU A 83 -3.50 6.49 -23.75
N ARG A 84 -4.22 6.44 -22.62
CA ARG A 84 -5.18 7.47 -22.18
C ARG A 84 -4.60 8.40 -21.12
N GLY A 85 -3.30 8.34 -20.89
CA GLY A 85 -2.61 9.18 -19.91
C GLY A 85 -2.88 8.82 -18.45
N ILE A 86 -3.48 7.65 -18.18
CA ILE A 86 -3.74 7.16 -16.81
C ILE A 86 -2.50 6.42 -16.32
N ARG A 87 -1.94 6.83 -15.19
CA ARG A 87 -0.81 6.13 -14.58
C ARG A 87 -1.25 4.79 -14.01
N VAL A 88 -0.34 3.82 -14.05
CA VAL A 88 -0.61 2.47 -13.56
C VAL A 88 0.40 2.09 -12.51
N ARG A 89 -0.08 1.65 -11.34
CA ARG A 89 0.71 1.08 -10.25
C ARG A 89 0.55 -0.43 -10.23
N GLY A 90 1.67 -1.17 -10.11
CA GLY A 90 1.66 -2.62 -9.99
C GLY A 90 1.69 -3.08 -8.53
N TYR A 91 1.09 -4.25 -8.24
CA TYR A 91 1.18 -4.91 -6.93
C TYR A 91 1.61 -6.37 -7.12
N VAL A 92 2.57 -6.82 -6.31
CA VAL A 92 3.00 -8.23 -6.24
C VAL A 92 2.68 -8.77 -4.85
N SER A 93 1.75 -9.71 -4.78
CA SER A 93 1.36 -10.37 -3.52
C SER A 93 2.32 -11.51 -3.15
N VAL A 94 2.32 -11.88 -1.87
CA VAL A 94 3.04 -13.02 -1.26
C VAL A 94 4.56 -13.00 -1.52
N VAL A 95 5.21 -11.85 -1.33
CA VAL A 95 6.65 -11.69 -1.64
C VAL A 95 7.58 -12.37 -0.64
N ILE A 96 7.11 -12.78 0.54
CA ILE A 96 7.90 -13.46 1.58
C ILE A 96 7.46 -14.91 1.73
N THR A 97 6.19 -15.13 2.04
CA THR A 97 5.61 -16.45 2.23
C THR A 97 4.26 -16.55 1.52
N CYS A 98 4.06 -17.65 0.83
CA CYS A 98 2.78 -18.01 0.21
C CYS A 98 2.01 -18.95 1.16
N PRO A 99 0.73 -18.68 1.49
CA PRO A 99 -0.05 -19.55 2.38
C PRO A 99 -0.27 -20.96 1.81
N TYR A 100 -0.10 -21.13 0.49
CA TYR A 100 -0.29 -22.42 -0.20
C TYR A 100 1.01 -23.12 -0.55
N GLY A 101 2.12 -22.39 -0.70
CA GLY A 101 3.41 -22.89 -1.18
C GLY A 101 4.59 -22.69 -0.23
N GLY A 102 4.38 -22.05 0.92
CA GLY A 102 5.46 -21.80 1.88
C GLY A 102 6.41 -20.67 1.44
N LYS A 103 7.70 -20.79 1.78
CA LYS A 103 8.70 -19.75 1.49
C LYS A 103 8.81 -19.47 -0.02
N VAL A 104 8.78 -18.20 -0.39
CA VAL A 104 8.83 -17.75 -1.79
C VAL A 104 10.29 -17.64 -2.26
N ASP A 105 10.57 -18.07 -3.48
CA ASP A 105 11.83 -17.75 -4.13
C ASP A 105 11.84 -16.28 -4.54
N TYR A 106 12.74 -15.50 -3.98
CA TYR A 106 12.82 -14.06 -4.24
C TYR A 106 13.18 -13.71 -5.70
N ARG A 107 13.69 -14.68 -6.48
CA ARG A 107 13.87 -14.51 -7.93
C ARG A 107 12.52 -14.36 -8.64
N ASN A 108 11.48 -15.06 -8.19
CA ASN A 108 10.14 -14.90 -8.75
C ASN A 108 9.60 -13.48 -8.47
N VAL A 109 9.82 -12.95 -7.25
CA VAL A 109 9.46 -11.57 -6.90
C VAL A 109 10.15 -10.58 -7.83
N ARG A 110 11.47 -10.75 -8.01
CA ARG A 110 12.29 -9.92 -8.91
C ARG A 110 11.73 -9.93 -10.33
N ASP A 111 11.47 -11.12 -10.88
CA ASP A 111 11.09 -11.28 -12.29
C ASP A 111 9.69 -10.75 -12.55
N VAL A 112 8.71 -11.01 -11.66
CA VAL A 112 7.37 -10.46 -11.75
C VAL A 112 7.38 -8.93 -11.59
N THR A 113 8.21 -8.40 -10.69
CA THR A 113 8.41 -6.96 -10.54
C THR A 113 8.91 -6.34 -11.83
N LYS A 114 9.93 -6.96 -12.45
CA LYS A 114 10.49 -6.50 -13.71
C LYS A 114 9.44 -6.48 -14.83
N GLU A 115 8.66 -7.54 -14.98
CA GLU A 115 7.58 -7.63 -15.98
C GLU A 115 6.56 -6.50 -15.84
N LEU A 116 6.12 -6.19 -14.61
CA LEU A 116 5.19 -5.07 -14.37
C LEU A 116 5.80 -3.71 -14.72
N LEU A 117 7.08 -3.49 -14.40
CA LEU A 117 7.80 -2.27 -14.77
C LEU A 117 7.99 -2.18 -16.29
N ASP A 118 8.34 -3.28 -16.96
CA ASP A 118 8.51 -3.33 -18.41
C ASP A 118 7.18 -3.10 -19.16
N MET A 119 6.03 -3.48 -18.57
CA MET A 119 4.70 -3.16 -19.09
C MET A 119 4.38 -1.66 -19.00
N GLY A 120 5.09 -0.88 -18.19
CA GLY A 120 4.90 0.54 -18.01
C GLY A 120 4.25 0.94 -16.69
N CYS A 121 4.13 0.03 -15.72
CA CYS A 121 3.81 0.44 -14.36
C CYS A 121 4.88 1.41 -13.85
N TYR A 122 4.46 2.59 -13.36
CA TYR A 122 5.43 3.61 -12.91
C TYR A 122 6.09 3.22 -11.60
N GLU A 123 5.47 2.35 -10.83
CA GLU A 123 5.96 1.77 -9.59
C GLU A 123 5.33 0.42 -9.29
N VAL A 124 5.98 -0.39 -8.45
CA VAL A 124 5.48 -1.71 -8.03
C VAL A 124 5.53 -1.83 -6.51
N SER A 125 4.38 -2.15 -5.91
CA SER A 125 4.24 -2.44 -4.49
C SER A 125 4.47 -3.93 -4.21
N LEU A 126 5.36 -4.22 -3.26
CA LEU A 126 5.71 -5.57 -2.85
C LEU A 126 4.96 -5.91 -1.56
N GLY A 127 4.01 -6.86 -1.62
CA GLY A 127 3.11 -7.18 -0.52
C GLY A 127 3.57 -8.38 0.30
N ASP A 128 3.93 -8.17 1.58
CA ASP A 128 3.99 -9.26 2.56
C ASP A 128 2.57 -9.62 3.02
N THR A 129 1.86 -10.29 2.12
CA THR A 129 0.43 -10.60 2.24
C THR A 129 0.08 -11.43 3.48
N THR A 130 1.01 -12.24 3.96
CA THR A 130 0.83 -13.08 5.15
C THR A 130 1.30 -12.37 6.44
N GLY A 131 2.07 -11.30 6.32
CA GLY A 131 2.68 -10.59 7.44
C GLY A 131 3.72 -11.42 8.19
N THR A 132 4.28 -12.44 7.55
CA THR A 132 5.28 -13.36 8.15
C THR A 132 6.71 -12.85 8.02
N GLY A 133 6.91 -11.76 7.27
CA GLY A 133 8.20 -11.15 7.09
C GLY A 133 8.78 -10.57 8.38
N ASN A 134 10.09 -10.57 8.46
CA ASN A 134 10.86 -9.86 9.46
C ASN A 134 11.95 -9.02 8.77
N PRO A 135 12.63 -8.10 9.47
CA PRO A 135 13.62 -7.20 8.85
C PRO A 135 14.69 -7.93 8.03
N THR A 136 15.11 -9.12 8.43
CA THR A 136 16.11 -9.93 7.72
C THR A 136 15.55 -10.43 6.39
N SER A 137 14.39 -11.10 6.41
CA SER A 137 13.76 -11.64 5.19
C SER A 137 13.36 -10.54 4.21
N VAL A 138 12.93 -9.39 4.70
CA VAL A 138 12.65 -8.19 3.89
C VAL A 138 13.94 -7.67 3.25
N GLY A 139 15.03 -7.57 4.00
CA GLY A 139 16.34 -7.15 3.47
C GLY A 139 16.88 -8.09 2.41
N GLU A 140 16.79 -9.42 2.64
CA GLU A 140 17.20 -10.44 1.66
C GLU A 140 16.38 -10.35 0.36
N MET A 141 15.05 -10.27 0.46
CA MET A 141 14.16 -10.16 -0.68
C MET A 141 14.44 -8.88 -1.48
N LEU A 142 14.61 -7.75 -0.80
CA LEU A 142 14.97 -6.48 -1.44
C LEU A 142 16.32 -6.55 -2.13
N SER A 143 17.33 -7.15 -1.51
CA SER A 143 18.66 -7.30 -2.11
C SER A 143 18.59 -8.05 -3.45
N VAL A 144 17.78 -9.11 -3.53
CA VAL A 144 17.58 -9.88 -4.78
C VAL A 144 16.80 -9.06 -5.80
N THR A 145 15.73 -8.38 -5.37
CA THR A 145 14.83 -7.64 -6.27
C THR A 145 15.50 -6.38 -6.83
N LEU A 146 16.20 -5.62 -6.00
CA LEU A 146 16.92 -4.40 -6.38
C LEU A 146 18.20 -4.69 -7.18
N GLY A 147 18.86 -5.82 -6.94
CA GLY A 147 20.10 -6.20 -7.64
C GLY A 147 19.93 -6.39 -9.15
N ALA A 148 18.73 -6.73 -9.61
CA ALA A 148 18.41 -6.90 -11.02
C ALA A 148 17.60 -5.73 -11.63
N ASN A 149 17.05 -4.87 -10.78
CA ASN A 149 16.28 -3.71 -11.16
C ASN A 149 16.97 -2.47 -10.55
N PRO A 150 18.02 -1.91 -11.18
CA PRO A 150 18.77 -0.82 -10.60
C PRO A 150 17.83 0.36 -10.31
N VAL A 151 17.93 0.88 -9.09
CA VAL A 151 17.15 2.00 -8.54
C VAL A 151 17.10 3.20 -9.51
N GLU A 152 18.11 3.34 -10.37
CA GLU A 152 18.25 4.42 -11.34
C GLU A 152 17.31 4.32 -12.56
N LYS A 153 16.87 3.12 -12.93
CA LYS A 153 15.84 2.92 -13.96
C LYS A 153 14.41 2.99 -13.41
N LEU A 154 14.30 3.15 -12.11
CA LEU A 154 13.07 3.14 -11.36
C LEU A 154 12.64 4.56 -10.95
N ALA A 155 13.09 5.63 -11.66
CA ALA A 155 12.85 7.02 -11.35
C ALA A 155 11.64 7.59 -12.06
N GLY A 156 10.56 7.82 -11.34
CA GLY A 156 9.38 8.60 -11.70
C GLY A 156 8.94 9.50 -10.56
N HIS A 157 8.81 10.69 -10.90
CA HIS A 157 8.33 11.91 -10.32
C HIS A 157 7.73 11.85 -8.91
N VAL A 158 8.46 12.39 -7.95
CA VAL A 158 7.90 12.90 -6.70
C VAL A 158 7.90 14.41 -6.78
N CYS A 159 6.72 14.98 -6.65
CA CYS A 159 6.56 16.41 -6.44
C CYS A 159 7.08 16.77 -5.05
N SER A 160 8.00 17.74 -5.04
CA SER A 160 8.34 18.74 -4.06
C SER A 160 9.42 18.47 -3.03
N GLN A 161 10.39 19.35 -3.14
CA GLN A 161 11.17 20.04 -2.09
C GLN A 161 11.81 19.19 -0.98
N SER A 162 12.78 18.39 -1.33
CA SER A 162 13.92 18.18 -0.46
C SER A 162 15.21 18.26 -1.26
N THR A 163 16.15 19.04 -0.78
CA THR A 163 17.42 19.40 -1.39
C THR A 163 18.47 18.28 -1.36
N SER A 164 18.09 17.02 -1.26
CA SER A 164 19.01 15.90 -1.36
C SER A 164 18.84 15.16 -2.69
N ARG A 165 19.93 15.11 -3.47
CA ARG A 165 20.02 14.49 -4.80
C ARG A 165 19.96 12.96 -4.81
N ARG A 166 19.13 12.32 -3.99
CA ARG A 166 18.87 10.88 -4.08
C ARG A 166 17.51 10.68 -4.74
N ARG A 167 17.51 10.02 -5.91
CA ARG A 167 16.29 9.69 -6.65
C ARG A 167 15.47 8.69 -5.86
N PRO A 168 14.13 8.86 -5.74
CA PRO A 168 13.28 7.92 -5.04
C PRO A 168 13.25 6.55 -5.75
N SER A 169 13.16 5.47 -4.98
CA SER A 169 12.93 4.13 -5.53
C SER A 169 11.49 4.00 -6.01
N HIS A 170 11.25 3.20 -7.05
CA HIS A 170 9.90 2.86 -7.55
C HIS A 170 9.34 1.59 -6.95
N LEU A 171 9.98 1.04 -5.93
CA LEU A 171 9.49 -0.09 -5.18
C LEU A 171 8.85 0.41 -3.90
N PHE A 172 7.69 -0.16 -3.61
CA PHE A 172 6.88 0.13 -2.45
C PHE A 172 6.67 -1.13 -1.64
N PHE A 173 6.27 -0.95 -0.40
CA PHE A 173 5.93 -2.06 0.46
C PHE A 173 4.56 -1.90 1.07
N GLN A 174 3.81 -3.00 1.04
CA GLN A 174 2.64 -3.19 1.85
C GLN A 174 2.94 -4.28 2.87
N PHE A 175 2.99 -3.91 4.13
CA PHE A 175 3.19 -4.85 5.23
C PHE A 175 1.87 -5.14 5.92
N HIS A 176 1.58 -6.45 6.10
CA HIS A 176 0.63 -6.90 7.10
C HIS A 176 1.33 -7.01 8.45
N ASP A 177 0.61 -6.70 9.52
CA ASP A 177 1.15 -6.70 10.89
C ASP A 177 0.73 -7.95 11.68
N THR A 178 0.50 -9.06 11.00
CA THR A 178 0.02 -10.33 11.57
C THR A 178 0.85 -10.79 12.75
N PHE A 179 2.17 -10.68 12.66
CA PHE A 179 3.12 -11.04 13.72
C PHE A 179 3.74 -9.82 14.42
N GLY A 180 3.16 -8.63 14.24
CA GLY A 180 3.65 -7.42 14.88
C GLY A 180 4.96 -6.87 14.32
N MET A 181 5.36 -7.29 13.12
CA MET A 181 6.61 -6.88 12.49
C MET A 181 6.45 -5.75 11.46
N GLY A 182 5.22 -5.30 11.18
CA GLY A 182 4.93 -4.34 10.12
C GLY A 182 5.74 -3.05 10.22
N VAL A 183 5.85 -2.45 11.41
CA VAL A 183 6.66 -1.23 11.63
C VAL A 183 8.16 -1.52 11.45
N ALA A 184 8.68 -2.62 12.03
CA ALA A 184 10.09 -2.98 11.91
C ALA A 184 10.49 -3.25 10.45
N ASN A 185 9.62 -3.94 9.71
CA ASN A 185 9.80 -4.21 8.29
C ASN A 185 9.77 -2.92 7.45
N SER A 186 8.88 -1.99 7.79
CA SER A 186 8.81 -0.67 7.15
C SER A 186 10.11 0.12 7.33
N MET A 187 10.67 0.13 8.53
CA MET A 187 11.95 0.80 8.81
C MET A 187 13.12 0.11 8.08
N ALA A 188 13.13 -1.22 7.98
CA ALA A 188 14.12 -1.95 7.20
C ALA A 188 14.01 -1.63 5.69
N ALA A 189 12.80 -1.54 5.15
CA ALA A 189 12.57 -1.16 3.76
C ALA A 189 13.05 0.28 3.47
N LEU A 190 12.74 1.24 4.36
CA LEU A 190 13.23 2.62 4.26
C LEU A 190 14.76 2.69 4.27
N SER A 191 15.40 1.89 5.14
CA SER A 191 16.87 1.80 5.22
C SER A 191 17.49 1.21 3.95
N ALA A 192 16.78 0.30 3.27
CA ALA A 192 17.18 -0.26 1.98
C ALA A 192 16.92 0.67 0.77
N GLY A 193 16.36 1.86 1.00
CA GLY A 193 16.16 2.87 -0.04
C GLY A 193 14.72 3.02 -0.53
N ILE A 194 13.78 2.24 -0.04
CA ILE A 194 12.33 2.42 -0.30
C ILE A 194 11.90 3.78 0.24
N ARG A 195 10.94 4.44 -0.44
CA ARG A 195 10.47 5.79 -0.07
C ARG A 195 8.95 5.91 0.01
N THR A 196 8.20 4.89 -0.38
CA THR A 196 6.75 4.85 -0.21
C THR A 196 6.35 3.57 0.52
N LEU A 197 5.43 3.71 1.45
CA LEU A 197 4.87 2.62 2.25
C LEU A 197 3.35 2.67 2.13
N ASP A 198 2.74 1.53 1.87
CA ASP A 198 1.29 1.36 1.95
C ASP A 198 0.93 0.95 3.38
N SER A 199 0.01 1.67 3.99
CA SER A 199 -0.50 1.42 5.33
C SER A 199 -2.00 1.71 5.39
N SER A 200 -2.64 1.36 6.48
CA SER A 200 -4.07 1.61 6.64
C SER A 200 -4.35 2.23 7.99
N ILE A 201 -5.27 3.21 8.02
CA ILE A 201 -5.68 3.85 9.27
C ILE A 201 -6.28 2.81 10.23
N GLY A 202 -5.88 2.86 11.49
CA GLY A 202 -6.32 1.88 12.50
C GLY A 202 -5.98 0.43 12.20
N GLY A 203 -5.06 0.16 11.23
CA GLY A 203 -4.75 -1.20 10.76
C GLY A 203 -5.91 -1.87 10.03
N LEU A 204 -6.76 -1.10 9.36
CA LEU A 204 -7.91 -1.61 8.61
C LEU A 204 -7.47 -2.49 7.44
N GLY A 205 -8.34 -3.45 7.07
CA GLY A 205 -8.10 -4.37 5.98
C GLY A 205 -7.54 -5.69 6.45
N GLY A 206 -7.25 -6.57 5.50
CA GLY A 206 -6.75 -7.92 5.69
C GLY A 206 -6.86 -8.69 4.39
N CYS A 207 -6.25 -9.86 4.32
CA CYS A 207 -6.34 -10.72 3.15
C CYS A 207 -7.24 -11.91 3.45
N PRO A 208 -8.37 -12.08 2.74
CA PRO A 208 -9.27 -13.22 2.96
C PRO A 208 -8.62 -14.56 2.59
N TYR A 209 -7.58 -14.54 1.79
CA TYR A 209 -6.81 -15.72 1.37
C TYR A 209 -5.64 -16.06 2.31
N SER A 210 -5.45 -15.28 3.38
CA SER A 210 -4.41 -15.52 4.38
C SER A 210 -5.05 -15.68 5.77
N PRO A 211 -5.39 -16.90 6.18
CA PRO A 211 -5.98 -17.16 7.50
C PRO A 211 -5.08 -16.63 8.63
N GLY A 212 -5.68 -15.92 9.58
CA GLY A 212 -4.95 -15.32 10.70
C GLY A 212 -4.26 -13.98 10.40
N ALA A 213 -4.29 -13.49 9.17
CA ALA A 213 -3.80 -12.15 8.85
C ALA A 213 -4.69 -11.08 9.52
N THR A 214 -4.14 -10.37 10.50
CA THR A 214 -4.88 -9.40 11.33
C THR A 214 -5.17 -8.08 10.65
N GLY A 215 -4.50 -7.77 9.54
CA GLY A 215 -4.67 -6.55 8.78
C GLY A 215 -3.35 -5.87 8.39
N ASN A 216 -3.47 -4.71 7.79
CA ASN A 216 -2.33 -3.89 7.40
C ASN A 216 -1.64 -3.29 8.63
N VAL A 217 -0.38 -2.90 8.46
CA VAL A 217 0.27 -2.03 9.43
C VAL A 217 -0.51 -0.72 9.56
N ALA A 218 -0.69 -0.25 10.78
CA ALA A 218 -1.43 0.98 11.02
C ALA A 218 -0.62 2.21 10.60
N THR A 219 -1.26 3.16 9.92
CA THR A 219 -0.64 4.42 9.49
C THR A 219 -0.12 5.21 10.66
N GLU A 220 -0.87 5.23 11.76
CA GLU A 220 -0.50 5.91 13.00
C GLU A 220 0.80 5.35 13.60
N ASP A 221 0.99 4.02 13.55
CA ASP A 221 2.18 3.36 14.07
C ASP A 221 3.41 3.69 13.20
N ILE A 222 3.24 3.77 11.87
CA ILE A 222 4.30 4.20 10.95
C ILE A 222 4.67 5.66 11.19
N LEU A 223 3.70 6.58 11.24
CA LEU A 223 3.98 8.00 11.46
C LEU A 223 4.69 8.25 12.78
N TYR A 224 4.32 7.51 13.83
CA TYR A 224 5.01 7.59 15.12
C TYR A 224 6.47 7.10 15.02
N ALA A 225 6.71 6.00 14.30
CA ALA A 225 8.05 5.45 14.09
C ALA A 225 8.96 6.37 13.26
N LEU A 226 8.35 7.27 12.45
CA LEU A 226 9.11 8.25 11.66
C LEU A 226 9.48 9.50 12.47
N GLN A 227 8.90 9.74 13.65
CA GLN A 227 9.28 10.86 14.51
C GLN A 227 10.77 10.74 14.88
N ASP A 228 11.48 11.87 14.85
CA ASP A 228 12.93 11.95 15.13
C ASP A 228 13.83 11.07 14.25
N SER A 229 13.28 10.50 13.16
CA SER A 229 14.02 9.74 12.17
C SER A 229 14.47 10.65 11.00
N PRO A 230 15.41 10.22 10.13
CA PRO A 230 15.76 10.96 8.92
C PRO A 230 14.69 10.93 7.82
N TYR A 231 13.56 10.29 8.09
CA TYR A 231 12.43 10.16 7.17
C TYR A 231 11.27 11.01 7.65
N SER A 232 10.47 11.51 6.71
CA SER A 232 9.24 12.23 6.99
C SER A 232 8.13 11.79 6.05
N ALA A 233 6.91 11.78 6.54
CA ALA A 233 5.70 11.56 5.75
C ALA A 233 4.70 12.67 6.05
N PRO A 234 3.86 13.05 5.08
CA PRO A 234 2.76 13.98 5.34
C PRO A 234 1.71 13.32 6.24
N GLY A 235 1.04 14.11 7.05
CA GLY A 235 -0.06 13.67 7.91
C GLY A 235 0.07 14.21 9.32
N ASP A 236 -1.08 14.40 9.97
CA ASP A 236 -1.20 14.77 11.37
C ASP A 236 -1.55 13.52 12.16
N LEU A 237 -0.62 13.05 12.99
CA LEU A 237 -0.78 11.84 13.79
C LEU A 237 -1.98 11.94 14.74
N GLU A 238 -2.19 13.11 15.39
CA GLU A 238 -3.28 13.29 16.33
C GLU A 238 -4.65 13.24 15.65
N ALA A 239 -4.78 13.87 14.48
CA ALA A 239 -5.99 13.80 13.66
C ALA A 239 -6.25 12.37 13.12
N LEU A 240 -5.19 11.64 12.70
CA LEU A 240 -5.32 10.27 12.25
C LEU A 240 -5.79 9.32 13.36
N VAL A 241 -5.34 9.54 14.60
CA VAL A 241 -5.82 8.78 15.76
C VAL A 241 -7.35 8.95 15.92
N ASP A 242 -7.86 10.17 15.78
CA ASP A 242 -9.30 10.44 15.90
C ASP A 242 -10.09 9.77 14.77
N VAL A 243 -9.63 9.91 13.52
CA VAL A 243 -10.25 9.25 12.36
C VAL A 243 -10.17 7.73 12.51
N GLY A 244 -9.04 7.17 12.98
CA GLY A 244 -8.85 5.74 13.20
C GLY A 244 -9.84 5.17 14.22
N PHE A 245 -10.15 5.88 15.29
CA PHE A 245 -11.19 5.47 16.24
C PHE A 245 -12.59 5.66 15.66
N TRP A 246 -12.85 6.80 15.01
CA TRP A 246 -14.15 7.04 14.39
C TRP A 246 -14.53 5.92 13.40
N ILE A 247 -13.62 5.54 12.48
CA ILE A 247 -13.92 4.49 11.51
C ILE A 247 -14.05 3.12 12.16
N SER A 248 -13.25 2.82 13.20
CA SER A 248 -13.34 1.58 13.95
C SER A 248 -14.70 1.43 14.63
N GLU A 249 -15.21 2.49 15.26
CA GLU A 249 -16.53 2.55 15.87
C GLU A 249 -17.64 2.37 14.82
N LYS A 250 -17.54 3.02 13.65
CA LYS A 250 -18.51 2.87 12.54
C LYS A 250 -18.57 1.45 12.00
N LEU A 251 -17.45 0.75 11.96
CA LEU A 251 -17.34 -0.62 11.46
C LEU A 251 -17.59 -1.69 12.56
N GLY A 252 -17.77 -1.28 13.82
CA GLY A 252 -17.95 -2.19 14.94
C GLY A 252 -16.75 -3.10 15.20
N ARG A 253 -15.51 -2.59 14.98
CA ARG A 253 -14.27 -3.34 15.16
C ARG A 253 -13.25 -2.58 16.00
N ASP A 254 -12.29 -3.31 16.57
CA ASP A 254 -11.19 -2.70 17.29
C ASP A 254 -10.25 -1.91 16.37
N ASN A 255 -9.72 -0.80 16.88
CA ASN A 255 -8.56 -0.13 16.31
C ASN A 255 -7.30 -0.95 16.65
N TYR A 256 -6.53 -1.38 15.65
CA TYR A 256 -5.34 -2.19 15.87
C TYR A 256 -4.06 -1.38 16.09
N SER A 257 -4.05 -0.06 15.83
CA SER A 257 -2.90 0.79 16.12
C SER A 257 -2.57 0.78 17.63
N ARG A 258 -1.34 0.47 17.95
CA ARG A 258 -0.79 0.55 19.32
C ARG A 258 -0.60 1.99 19.74
N VAL A 259 -0.14 2.83 18.81
CA VAL A 259 0.07 4.26 19.01
C VAL A 259 -1.26 4.98 19.26
N ALA A 260 -2.28 4.72 18.45
CA ALA A 260 -3.60 5.32 18.64
C ALA A 260 -4.19 4.99 20.02
N LYS A 261 -4.09 3.73 20.46
CA LYS A 261 -4.54 3.31 21.81
C LYS A 261 -3.79 4.05 22.92
N ALA A 262 -2.46 4.17 22.77
CA ALA A 262 -1.62 4.86 23.77
C ALA A 262 -1.94 6.36 23.85
N ILE A 263 -2.07 7.04 22.69
CA ILE A 263 -2.43 8.46 22.62
C ILE A 263 -3.82 8.69 23.22
N ARG A 264 -4.84 7.90 22.85
CA ARG A 264 -6.19 8.03 23.43
C ARG A 264 -6.21 7.83 24.93
N ALA A 265 -5.43 6.86 25.45
CA ALA A 265 -5.31 6.62 26.89
C ALA A 265 -4.66 7.82 27.63
N ARG A 266 -3.60 8.42 27.04
CA ARG A 266 -2.94 9.61 27.56
C ARG A 266 -3.90 10.79 27.63
N ARG A 267 -4.62 11.10 26.55
CA ARG A 267 -5.60 12.18 26.49
C ARG A 267 -6.69 12.03 27.56
N LYS A 268 -7.24 10.81 27.76
CA LYS A 268 -8.23 10.53 28.81
C LYS A 268 -7.69 10.84 30.20
N ARG A 269 -6.47 10.45 30.52
CA ARG A 269 -5.82 10.73 31.81
C ARG A 269 -5.64 12.23 32.02
N ASP A 270 -5.16 12.95 31.00
CA ASP A 270 -4.87 14.37 31.10
C ASP A 270 -6.15 15.19 31.29
N HIS A 271 -7.27 14.78 30.72
CA HIS A 271 -8.60 15.35 30.99
C HIS A 271 -9.10 15.09 32.43
N GLN A 272 -8.78 13.92 33.00
CA GLN A 272 -9.16 13.59 34.38
C GLN A 272 -8.32 14.32 35.44
N THR A 273 -7.10 14.69 35.10
CA THR A 273 -6.17 15.39 36.02
C THR A 273 -6.25 16.91 35.95
N GLN A 274 -7.00 17.51 35.03
CA GLN A 274 -7.27 18.94 35.04
C GLN A 274 -8.22 19.27 36.22
N PRO A 275 -7.81 20.13 37.18
CA PRO A 275 -8.70 20.55 38.21
C PRO A 275 -9.87 21.29 37.56
N GLY A 276 -11.09 20.88 37.90
CA GLY A 276 -12.29 21.58 37.48
C GLY A 276 -12.21 23.08 37.83
N PRO A 277 -12.97 23.96 37.14
CA PRO A 277 -12.96 25.38 37.43
C PRO A 277 -13.22 25.56 38.93
N ARG A 278 -12.30 26.23 39.63
CA ARG A 278 -12.56 26.65 41.04
C ARG A 278 -13.72 27.63 40.98
N LEU A 279 -14.86 27.20 41.52
CA LEU A 279 -16.02 28.06 41.79
C LEU A 279 -15.65 29.13 42.81
#